data_4692e82584e8011d4cc22b05f751aefb
#
_entry.id   4692e82584e8011d4cc22b05f751aefb
#
_cell.length_a   1.000
_cell.length_b   1.000
_cell.length_c   1.000
_cell.angle_alpha   90.00
_cell.angle_beta   90.00
_cell.angle_gamma   90.00
#
_symmetry.space_group_name_H-M   'P 1'
#
loop_
_entity.id
_entity.type
_entity.pdbx_description
1 polymer ?
#
loop_
_entity_poly.entity_id
_entity_poly.type
_entity_poly.pdbx_seq_one_letter_code
_entity_poly.pdbx_strand_id
1 'polypeptide(L)'
;MSLPWERRGGRWRGIVKDTRWQALVGIALLVVLTIGFTRYARYRVRVRDTQVAIAQVKQAIDRFRADVGRCPRSDTELLHPPLSQKHYLDSIPRDGWGRPLAIDCPGYFEEEAEVISAGPSGSFLKDDNIQ
;
A
#
# COMPACT_ATOMS: atom_id res chain seq x y z
N MET A 1 12.27 3.71 62.70
CA MET A 1 11.43 4.70 61.96
C MET A 1 11.33 4.27 60.53
N SER A 2 10.23 3.68 60.13
CA SER A 2 10.00 3.30 58.72
C SER A 2 9.42 4.52 57.97
N LEU A 3 10.03 4.87 56.85
CA LEU A 3 9.63 6.02 56.06
C LEU A 3 8.27 5.77 55.34
N PRO A 4 7.37 6.79 55.24
CA PRO A 4 5.99 6.61 54.76
C PRO A 4 5.84 6.13 53.30
N TRP A 5 6.89 6.15 52.51
CA TRP A 5 6.87 5.75 51.12
C TRP A 5 7.14 4.25 50.88
N GLU A 6 7.63 3.53 51.86
CA GLU A 6 7.89 2.08 51.77
C GLU A 6 6.63 1.20 51.65
N ARG A 7 5.47 1.73 52.02
CA ARG A 7 4.20 0.96 52.02
C ARG A 7 3.48 0.93 50.69
N ARG A 8 3.93 1.64 49.64
CA ARG A 8 3.24 1.63 48.34
C ARG A 8 3.67 0.52 47.39
N GLY A 9 4.72 -0.25 47.67
CA GLY A 9 5.25 -1.29 46.81
C GLY A 9 4.49 -2.64 46.83
N GLY A 10 3.56 -2.81 47.78
CA GLY A 10 2.96 -4.12 48.04
C GLY A 10 1.77 -4.52 47.15
N ARG A 11 1.06 -3.56 46.55
CA ARG A 11 -0.17 -3.84 45.78
C ARG A 11 0.10 -4.39 44.38
N TRP A 12 1.17 -3.96 43.74
CA TRP A 12 1.51 -4.41 42.37
C TRP A 12 2.10 -5.81 42.35
N ARG A 13 2.77 -6.24 43.40
CA ARG A 13 3.35 -7.60 43.49
C ARG A 13 2.30 -8.71 43.68
N GLY A 14 1.13 -8.39 44.19
CA GLY A 14 0.03 -9.33 44.38
C GLY A 14 -0.70 -9.66 43.07
N ILE A 15 -0.84 -8.65 42.20
CA ILE A 15 -1.57 -8.77 40.90
C ILE A 15 -0.82 -9.70 39.93
N VAL A 16 0.52 -9.70 39.97
CA VAL A 16 1.35 -10.48 39.06
C VAL A 16 1.45 -11.97 39.45
N LYS A 17 1.11 -12.30 40.69
CA LYS A 17 1.17 -13.70 41.18
C LYS A 17 -0.08 -14.53 40.90
N ASP A 18 -1.15 -13.90 40.46
CA ASP A 18 -2.38 -14.62 40.15
C ASP A 18 -2.28 -15.27 38.76
N THR A 19 -2.22 -16.59 38.72
CA THR A 19 -2.07 -17.39 37.48
C THR A 19 -3.15 -17.05 36.45
N ARG A 20 -4.34 -16.67 36.91
CA ARG A 20 -5.45 -16.26 36.05
C ARG A 20 -5.16 -14.93 35.36
N TRP A 21 -4.55 -13.99 36.05
CA TRP A 21 -4.16 -12.69 35.48
C TRP A 21 -3.04 -12.83 34.45
N GLN A 22 -2.06 -13.68 34.72
CA GLN A 22 -0.99 -13.99 33.77
C GLN A 22 -1.54 -14.63 32.48
N ALA A 23 -2.50 -15.53 32.59
CA ALA A 23 -3.16 -16.13 31.45
C ALA A 23 -3.93 -15.09 30.62
N LEU A 24 -4.66 -14.17 31.26
CA LEU A 24 -5.38 -13.09 30.56
C LEU A 24 -4.43 -12.14 29.84
N VAL A 25 -3.33 -11.76 30.47
CA VAL A 25 -2.30 -10.90 29.83
C VAL A 25 -1.65 -11.63 28.64
N GLY A 26 -1.35 -12.92 28.78
CA GLY A 26 -0.81 -13.73 27.69
C GLY A 26 -1.77 -13.80 26.49
N ILE A 27 -3.05 -14.04 26.73
CA ILE A 27 -4.08 -14.06 25.69
C ILE A 27 -4.21 -12.67 25.02
N ALA A 28 -4.24 -11.61 25.80
CA ALA A 28 -4.32 -10.24 25.26
C ALA A 28 -3.13 -9.91 24.37
N LEU A 29 -1.91 -10.28 24.78
CA LEU A 29 -0.71 -10.10 23.95
C LEU A 29 -0.79 -10.89 22.66
N LEU A 30 -1.23 -12.16 22.69
CA LEU A 30 -1.43 -12.96 21.50
C LEU A 30 -2.42 -12.32 20.53
N VAL A 31 -3.54 -11.81 21.03
CA VAL A 31 -4.55 -11.13 20.21
C VAL A 31 -3.96 -9.88 19.55
N VAL A 32 -3.24 -9.05 20.31
CA VAL A 32 -2.60 -7.85 19.76
C VAL A 32 -1.57 -8.19 18.70
N LEU A 33 -0.74 -9.20 18.93
CA LEU A 33 0.26 -9.66 17.97
C LEU A 33 -0.39 -10.21 16.69
N THR A 34 -1.46 -11.01 16.81
CA THR A 34 -2.16 -11.54 15.63
C THR A 34 -2.82 -10.45 14.81
N ILE A 35 -3.45 -9.45 15.46
CA ILE A 35 -4.03 -8.30 14.77
C ILE A 35 -2.94 -7.47 14.09
N GLY A 36 -1.85 -7.20 14.77
CA GLY A 36 -0.71 -6.45 14.21
C GLY A 36 -0.11 -7.17 13.01
N PHE A 37 0.12 -8.46 13.12
CA PHE A 37 0.65 -9.28 12.02
C PHE A 37 -0.28 -9.33 10.81
N THR A 38 -1.58 -9.53 11.03
CA THR A 38 -2.55 -9.56 9.92
C THR A 38 -2.67 -8.21 9.21
N ARG A 39 -2.63 -7.10 9.95
CA ARG A 39 -2.61 -5.76 9.35
C ARG A 39 -1.34 -5.52 8.54
N TYR A 40 -0.19 -5.89 9.08
CA TYR A 40 1.08 -5.78 8.37
C TYR A 40 1.12 -6.63 7.10
N ALA A 41 0.69 -7.89 7.18
CA ALA A 41 0.62 -8.77 6.02
C ALA A 41 -0.29 -8.21 4.92
N ARG A 42 -1.48 -7.73 5.27
CA ARG A 42 -2.39 -7.09 4.31
C ARG A 42 -1.79 -5.84 3.67
N TYR A 43 -1.08 -5.02 4.44
CA TYR A 43 -0.38 -3.85 3.90
C TYR A 43 0.66 -4.26 2.86
N ARG A 44 1.49 -5.26 3.17
CA ARG A 44 2.51 -5.78 2.23
C ARG A 44 1.90 -6.32 0.94
N VAL A 45 0.79 -7.04 1.02
CA VAL A 45 0.06 -7.53 -0.16
C VAL A 45 -0.41 -6.35 -1.01
N ARG A 46 -1.05 -5.34 -0.42
CA ARG A 46 -1.53 -4.16 -1.15
C ARG A 46 -0.41 -3.39 -1.85
N VAL A 47 0.73 -3.21 -1.19
CA VAL A 47 1.91 -2.58 -1.81
C VAL A 47 2.37 -3.37 -3.02
N ARG A 48 2.47 -4.70 -2.89
CA ARG A 48 2.87 -5.58 -3.99
C ARG A 48 1.87 -5.51 -5.16
N ASP A 49 0.58 -5.57 -4.87
CA ASP A 49 -0.46 -5.48 -5.90
C ASP A 49 -0.39 -4.14 -6.64
N THR A 50 -0.10 -3.05 -5.92
CA THR A 50 0.11 -1.73 -6.51
C THR A 50 1.32 -1.72 -7.44
N GLN A 51 2.45 -2.29 -7.03
CA GLN A 51 3.65 -2.38 -7.87
C GLN A 51 3.40 -3.19 -9.14
N VAL A 52 2.65 -4.28 -9.04
CA VAL A 52 2.25 -5.08 -10.21
C VAL A 52 1.35 -4.26 -11.14
N ALA A 53 0.38 -3.53 -10.60
CA ALA A 53 -0.50 -2.66 -11.37
C ALA A 53 0.29 -1.56 -12.10
N ILE A 54 1.23 -0.91 -11.43
CA ILE A 54 2.12 0.10 -12.02
C ILE A 54 2.95 -0.49 -13.16
N ALA A 55 3.55 -1.67 -12.94
CA ALA A 55 4.35 -2.34 -13.97
C ALA A 55 3.52 -2.71 -15.21
N GLN A 56 2.28 -3.16 -15.03
CA GLN A 56 1.36 -3.45 -16.13
C GLN A 56 1.03 -2.20 -16.95
N VAL A 57 0.75 -1.07 -16.28
CA VAL A 57 0.45 0.20 -16.97
C VAL A 57 1.69 0.72 -17.70
N LYS A 58 2.86 0.73 -17.07
CA LYS A 58 4.12 1.12 -17.72
C LYS A 58 4.39 0.29 -18.98
N GLN A 59 4.26 -1.03 -18.90
CA GLN A 59 4.43 -1.91 -20.03
C GLN A 59 3.41 -1.63 -21.17
N ALA A 60 2.18 -1.32 -20.82
CA ALA A 60 1.16 -0.96 -21.80
C ALA A 60 1.47 0.36 -22.49
N ILE A 61 1.95 1.37 -21.73
CA ILE A 61 2.38 2.66 -22.28
C ILE A 61 3.56 2.48 -23.23
N ASP A 62 4.56 1.67 -22.85
CA ASP A 62 5.73 1.42 -23.68
C ASP A 62 5.35 0.75 -25.02
N ARG A 63 4.46 -0.24 -24.99
CA ARG A 63 3.91 -0.87 -26.18
C ARG A 63 3.14 0.13 -27.05
N PHE A 64 2.29 0.95 -26.43
CA PHE A 64 1.56 2.00 -27.11
C PHE A 64 2.50 3.01 -27.79
N ARG A 65 3.56 3.43 -27.09
CA ARG A 65 4.58 4.34 -27.63
C ARG A 65 5.32 3.72 -28.81
N ALA A 66 5.66 2.43 -28.71
CA ALA A 66 6.34 1.72 -29.80
C ALA A 66 5.48 1.60 -31.06
N ASP A 67 4.17 1.39 -30.92
CA ASP A 67 3.24 1.20 -32.04
C ASP A 67 2.73 2.53 -32.62
N VAL A 68 2.46 3.53 -31.77
CA VAL A 68 1.81 4.79 -32.15
C VAL A 68 2.79 5.96 -32.26
N GLY A 69 3.97 5.85 -31.63
CA GLY A 69 5.04 6.87 -31.67
C GLY A 69 4.80 8.07 -30.73
N ARG A 70 3.80 8.00 -29.86
CA ARG A 70 3.48 9.04 -28.87
C ARG A 70 2.97 8.47 -27.57
N CYS A 71 2.90 9.29 -26.52
CA CYS A 71 2.21 8.94 -25.29
C CYS A 71 0.69 8.89 -25.47
N PRO A 72 0.00 8.00 -24.72
CA PRO A 72 -1.46 8.03 -24.65
C PRO A 72 -1.93 9.33 -24.02
N ARG A 73 -3.01 9.92 -24.57
CA ARG A 73 -3.61 11.17 -24.05
C ARG A 73 -4.55 10.91 -22.88
N SER A 74 -5.02 9.67 -22.74
CA SER A 74 -5.92 9.24 -21.68
C SER A 74 -5.78 7.75 -21.46
N ASP A 75 -6.19 7.28 -20.28
CA ASP A 75 -6.21 5.86 -19.92
C ASP A 75 -7.08 5.05 -20.90
N THR A 76 -8.12 5.67 -21.46
CA THR A 76 -9.02 5.04 -22.41
C THR A 76 -8.34 4.70 -23.74
N GLU A 77 -7.29 5.42 -24.13
CA GLU A 77 -6.53 5.08 -25.35
C GLU A 77 -5.73 3.77 -25.19
N LEU A 78 -5.41 3.36 -23.98
CA LEU A 78 -4.77 2.07 -23.71
C LEU A 78 -5.76 0.91 -23.84
N LEU A 79 -7.05 1.17 -23.60
CA LEU A 79 -8.12 0.19 -23.79
C LEU A 79 -8.61 0.15 -25.24
N HIS A 80 -8.77 1.31 -25.87
CA HIS A 80 -9.33 1.49 -27.20
C HIS A 80 -8.47 2.45 -28.01
N PRO A 81 -7.33 1.99 -28.56
CA PRO A 81 -6.46 2.85 -29.35
C PRO A 81 -7.12 3.28 -30.66
N PRO A 82 -6.92 4.55 -31.10
CA PRO A 82 -7.65 5.14 -32.22
C PRO A 82 -7.28 4.53 -33.59
N LEU A 83 -6.15 3.86 -33.72
CA LEU A 83 -5.61 3.38 -34.99
C LEU A 83 -5.39 1.86 -35.05
N SER A 84 -5.71 1.12 -34.00
CA SER A 84 -5.41 -0.31 -33.88
C SER A 84 -6.56 -1.04 -33.21
N GLN A 85 -6.83 -2.26 -33.67
CA GLN A 85 -7.75 -3.18 -32.96
C GLN A 85 -7.07 -3.91 -31.79
N LYS A 86 -5.80 -3.60 -31.51
CA LYS A 86 -5.06 -4.18 -30.39
C LYS A 86 -5.40 -3.43 -29.12
N HIS A 87 -5.85 -4.15 -28.12
CA HIS A 87 -5.94 -3.63 -26.74
C HIS A 87 -4.57 -3.77 -26.09
N TYR A 88 -4.09 -2.70 -25.45
CA TYR A 88 -2.84 -2.73 -24.66
C TYR A 88 -3.11 -3.13 -23.23
N LEU A 89 -4.34 -2.86 -22.75
CA LEU A 89 -4.87 -3.29 -21.46
C LEU A 89 -6.29 -3.80 -21.65
N ASP A 90 -6.68 -4.84 -20.93
CA ASP A 90 -8.06 -5.35 -20.91
C ASP A 90 -8.94 -4.49 -19.98
N SER A 91 -8.35 -3.94 -18.95
CA SER A 91 -8.98 -3.02 -18.01
C SER A 91 -7.91 -2.12 -17.38
N ILE A 92 -8.32 -0.92 -16.93
CA ILE A 92 -7.41 -0.02 -16.20
C ILE A 92 -7.19 -0.59 -14.79
N PRO A 93 -5.96 -1.01 -14.46
CA PRO A 93 -5.68 -1.56 -13.15
C PRO A 93 -5.77 -0.48 -12.08
N ARG A 94 -6.13 -0.91 -10.89
CA ARG A 94 -6.19 -0.05 -9.71
C ARG A 94 -5.09 -0.44 -8.73
N ASP A 95 -4.74 0.49 -7.85
CA ASP A 95 -3.80 0.20 -6.77
C ASP A 95 -4.39 -0.81 -5.76
N GLY A 96 -3.56 -1.30 -4.84
CA GLY A 96 -3.97 -2.25 -3.80
C GLY A 96 -5.02 -1.72 -2.82
N TRP A 97 -5.37 -0.44 -2.91
CA TRP A 97 -6.46 0.21 -2.16
C TRP A 97 -7.69 0.49 -3.02
N GLY A 98 -7.69 0.05 -4.29
CA GLY A 98 -8.80 0.19 -5.23
C GLY A 98 -8.92 1.56 -5.88
N ARG A 99 -7.88 2.39 -5.85
CA ARG A 99 -7.85 3.75 -6.42
C ARG A 99 -7.22 3.75 -7.80
N PRO A 100 -7.55 4.76 -8.63
CA PRO A 100 -6.90 4.94 -9.92
C PRO A 100 -5.42 5.32 -9.74
N LEU A 101 -4.60 4.90 -10.70
CA LEU A 101 -3.20 5.31 -10.82
C LEU A 101 -3.13 6.66 -11.55
N ALA A 102 -2.22 7.54 -11.14
CA ALA A 102 -1.89 8.73 -11.89
C ALA A 102 -0.82 8.39 -12.92
N ILE A 103 -1.06 8.76 -14.17
CA ILE A 103 -0.14 8.55 -15.28
C ILE A 103 0.34 9.93 -15.72
N ASP A 104 1.63 10.16 -15.64
CA ASP A 104 2.29 11.32 -16.22
C ASP A 104 3.22 10.84 -17.34
N CYS A 105 2.97 11.33 -18.54
CA CYS A 105 3.73 10.95 -19.71
C CYS A 105 4.28 12.23 -20.31
N PRO A 106 5.50 12.64 -19.93
CA PRO A 106 6.16 13.80 -20.49
C PRO A 106 6.40 13.61 -21.99
N GLY A 107 6.21 14.71 -22.77
CA GLY A 107 6.16 14.65 -24.23
C GLY A 107 7.48 14.20 -24.88
N TYR A 108 7.33 13.77 -26.05
CA TYR A 108 8.17 13.44 -27.22
C TYR A 108 9.62 12.94 -27.09
N PHE A 109 10.41 13.26 -26.07
CA PHE A 109 11.83 12.90 -26.02
C PHE A 109 12.25 12.35 -24.67
N GLU A 110 12.64 11.08 -24.64
CA GLU A 110 13.53 10.38 -23.69
C GLU A 110 13.09 10.21 -22.23
N GLU A 111 12.02 10.81 -21.75
CA GLU A 111 11.61 10.59 -20.37
C GLU A 111 10.64 9.40 -20.25
N GLU A 112 10.95 8.54 -19.31
CA GLU A 112 10.14 7.36 -18.98
C GLU A 112 8.78 7.82 -18.44
N ALA A 113 7.70 7.16 -18.87
CA ALA A 113 6.38 7.46 -18.34
C ALA A 113 6.33 7.19 -16.83
N GLU A 114 5.89 8.18 -16.06
CA GLU A 114 5.74 8.05 -14.63
C GLU A 114 4.33 7.58 -14.29
N VAL A 115 4.23 6.49 -13.52
CA VAL A 115 2.97 5.96 -13.04
C VAL A 115 3.03 5.88 -11.53
N ILE A 116 2.14 6.61 -10.86
CA ILE A 116 2.17 6.81 -9.41
C ILE A 116 0.83 6.41 -8.79
N SER A 117 0.89 5.70 -7.67
CA SER A 117 -0.25 5.51 -6.78
C SER A 117 -0.18 6.48 -5.60
N ALA A 118 -1.32 7.03 -5.20
CA ALA A 118 -1.43 7.87 -4.01
C ALA A 118 -1.23 7.11 -2.68
N GLY A 119 -0.87 5.83 -2.74
CA GLY A 119 -0.55 5.01 -1.59
C GLY A 119 -1.69 4.85 -0.57
N PRO A 120 -1.38 4.45 0.66
CA PRO A 120 -2.38 4.22 1.70
C PRO A 120 -3.15 5.48 2.11
N SER A 121 -2.53 6.66 2.04
CA SER A 121 -3.20 7.92 2.39
C SER A 121 -4.24 8.37 1.37
N GLY A 122 -4.06 8.01 0.09
CA GLY A 122 -4.88 8.46 -1.02
C GLY A 122 -4.66 9.92 -1.41
N SER A 123 -3.54 10.49 -1.05
CA SER A 123 -3.17 11.87 -1.35
C SER A 123 -1.77 11.92 -1.92
N PHE A 124 -1.62 12.48 -3.11
CA PHE A 124 -0.31 12.69 -3.76
C PHE A 124 0.56 13.74 -3.04
N LEU A 125 0.01 14.43 -2.04
CA LEU A 125 0.74 15.42 -1.22
C LEU A 125 1.52 14.80 -0.05
N LYS A 126 1.38 13.50 0.16
CA LYS A 126 2.10 12.77 1.22
C LYS A 126 3.19 11.91 0.62
N ASP A 127 4.29 11.72 1.38
CA ASP A 127 5.45 10.94 0.97
C ASP A 127 5.25 9.41 1.01
N ASP A 128 4.00 8.94 1.01
CA ASP A 128 3.65 7.52 0.99
C ASP A 128 3.21 7.03 -0.41
N ASN A 129 3.51 7.81 -1.44
CA ASN A 129 3.27 7.47 -2.84
C ASN A 129 4.10 6.25 -3.26
N ILE A 130 3.53 5.40 -4.12
CA ILE A 130 4.20 4.21 -4.67
C ILE A 130 4.40 4.42 -6.18
N GLN A 131 5.64 4.23 -6.63
CA GLN A 131 6.08 4.34 -8.02
C GLN A 131 6.54 2.98 -8.55
#